data_7b611da1e8d975faeea5847414c21e84
#
_entry.id   7b611da1e8d975faeea5847414c21e84
#
_cell.length_a   1.000
_cell.length_b   1.000
_cell.length_c   1.000
_cell.angle_alpha   90.00
_cell.angle_beta   90.00
_cell.angle_gamma   90.00
#
_symmetry.space_group_name_H-M   'P 1'
#
loop_
_entity.id
_entity.type
_entity.pdbx_description
1 polymer ?
#
loop_
_entity_poly.entity_id
_entity_poly.type
_entity_poly.pdbx_seq_one_letter_code
_entity_poly.pdbx_strand_id
1 'polypeptide(L)'
;RDRMLTALLSPILKSQVNLDYQKPSREILDLVDVPQAPSVLMDNDKEYMLLLYRDAFKTIDELSRKELRLGGLRIDPVTNIGSRTTYFNNLKLKKLSDADAKVLQVKGLPQSPKISNLSWSPDQLKIAFTNTTSTGVELWVLDLATASASRLTEATINANMRDVINWFEDSRAILVKMISPDKKDLIDVGTAVPSGPTISVAAGKKAQNRTYQDLLQNKNDEHNFEQLAISEIHKVQLDGSSQKWLGSAMYSGISFSPDGNYVMISTVEKPFSYLVPYYRFPSNTTIYTRDAEKVETVLEVPLIEDLPKGFMAVRKGKRNFQWRADRPATLVYAVALDEGDPENKVEFRDELLQLEAPFKGTPIPLLKTVNRISGIQWCNEEIAVASDRWWNSRNTKTYVFNPSDPSAKPEILYDRNYQDRYNDPGRFVSQRNAYGSRVLSIHKNKLFLIGSGYSDKGQFPFLDQLNLKNMETERLYQSEYTDRLENLSQYDV
;
A
#
# COMPACT_ATOMS: atom_id res chain seq x y z
N ARG A 1 37.87 -50.29 -52.39
CA ARG A 1 37.98 -50.81 -51.02
C ARG A 1 37.42 -49.73 -50.08
N ASP A 2 36.10 -49.65 -50.04
CA ASP A 2 35.32 -48.80 -49.13
C ASP A 2 35.21 -49.46 -47.77
N ARG A 3 35.63 -48.80 -46.77
CA ARG A 3 35.22 -49.13 -45.40
C ARG A 3 34.18 -48.05 -44.92
N MET A 4 32.93 -48.46 -44.98
CA MET A 4 31.84 -47.78 -44.24
C MET A 4 32.13 -47.80 -42.74
N LEU A 5 32.35 -46.66 -42.19
CA LEU A 5 32.24 -46.45 -40.72
C LEU A 5 30.78 -46.32 -40.39
N THR A 6 30.19 -47.37 -39.88
CA THR A 6 28.85 -47.32 -39.26
C THR A 6 29.00 -46.70 -37.87
N ALA A 7 28.68 -45.41 -37.75
CA ALA A 7 28.54 -44.76 -36.44
C ALA A 7 27.31 -45.33 -35.75
N LEU A 8 27.51 -46.15 -34.75
CA LEU A 8 26.48 -46.56 -33.79
C LEU A 8 26.05 -45.34 -32.96
N LEU A 9 24.98 -44.68 -33.38
CA LEU A 9 24.24 -43.75 -32.53
C LEU A 9 23.56 -44.58 -31.44
N SER A 10 24.20 -44.70 -30.28
CA SER A 10 23.50 -45.16 -29.06
C SER A 10 22.41 -44.16 -28.72
N PRO A 11 21.14 -44.58 -28.61
CA PRO A 11 20.12 -43.70 -28.09
C PRO A 11 20.53 -43.32 -26.67
N ILE A 12 20.73 -42.04 -26.43
CA ILE A 12 20.83 -41.50 -25.07
C ILE A 12 19.45 -41.75 -24.44
N LEU A 13 19.33 -42.86 -23.75
CA LEU A 13 18.21 -43.09 -22.83
C LEU A 13 18.26 -41.97 -21.77
N LYS A 14 17.42 -40.96 -21.95
CA LYS A 14 17.11 -40.04 -20.85
C LYS A 14 16.40 -40.87 -19.77
N SER A 15 17.16 -41.48 -18.88
CA SER A 15 16.59 -42.03 -17.65
C SER A 15 16.10 -40.82 -16.81
N GLN A 16 14.79 -40.69 -16.75
CA GLN A 16 14.18 -39.74 -15.82
C GLN A 16 14.41 -40.31 -14.41
N VAL A 17 15.41 -39.82 -13.71
CA VAL A 17 15.68 -40.21 -12.34
C VAL A 17 14.75 -39.39 -11.49
N ASN A 18 13.78 -40.04 -10.86
CA ASN A 18 12.92 -39.41 -9.84
C ASN A 18 13.76 -39.28 -8.55
N LEU A 19 14.37 -38.11 -8.37
CA LEU A 19 15.07 -37.78 -7.12
C LEU A 19 14.17 -36.92 -6.27
N ASP A 20 13.98 -37.29 -5.02
CA ASP A 20 13.38 -36.43 -4.03
C ASP A 20 14.27 -35.23 -3.74
N TYR A 21 13.69 -34.14 -3.25
CA TYR A 21 14.45 -32.97 -2.82
C TYR A 21 15.46 -33.37 -1.74
N GLN A 22 16.74 -33.07 -2.01
CA GLN A 22 17.83 -33.37 -1.10
C GLN A 22 18.02 -32.22 -0.11
N LYS A 23 18.24 -32.53 1.16
CA LYS A 23 18.70 -31.55 2.15
C LYS A 23 20.20 -31.38 2.04
N PRO A 24 20.74 -30.16 2.14
CA PRO A 24 22.17 -29.94 2.26
C PRO A 24 22.74 -30.56 3.53
N SER A 25 24.06 -30.58 3.66
CA SER A 25 24.71 -31.09 4.88
C SER A 25 24.29 -30.26 6.10
N ARG A 26 24.43 -30.84 7.30
CA ARG A 26 24.03 -30.19 8.52
C ARG A 26 24.74 -28.86 8.76
N GLU A 27 26.01 -28.78 8.40
CA GLU A 27 26.83 -27.57 8.54
C GLU A 27 26.28 -26.42 7.68
N ILE A 28 25.75 -26.72 6.49
CA ILE A 28 25.09 -25.72 5.64
C ILE A 28 23.71 -25.37 6.20
N LEU A 29 22.95 -26.35 6.68
CA LEU A 29 21.64 -26.09 7.28
C LEU A 29 21.77 -25.20 8.53
N ASP A 30 22.73 -25.45 9.39
CA ASP A 30 22.98 -24.67 10.60
C ASP A 30 23.33 -23.19 10.30
N LEU A 31 23.80 -22.88 9.08
CA LEU A 31 24.09 -21.52 8.63
C LEU A 31 22.88 -20.83 8.00
N VAL A 32 22.00 -21.55 7.32
CA VAL A 32 20.90 -20.95 6.51
C VAL A 32 19.53 -21.11 7.16
N ASP A 33 19.32 -22.14 7.97
CA ASP A 33 18.05 -22.41 8.68
C ASP A 33 18.06 -21.81 10.10
N VAL A 34 18.51 -20.56 10.18
CA VAL A 34 18.57 -19.83 11.45
C VAL A 34 17.23 -19.10 11.65
N PRO A 35 16.61 -19.19 12.84
CA PRO A 35 15.44 -18.39 13.17
C PRO A 35 15.71 -16.90 12.96
N GLN A 36 14.87 -16.25 12.18
CA GLN A 36 14.99 -14.81 11.96
C GLN A 36 14.62 -14.04 13.23
N ALA A 37 15.31 -12.91 13.45
CA ALA A 37 14.87 -11.94 14.44
C ALA A 37 13.43 -11.51 14.14
N PRO A 38 12.55 -11.37 15.15
CA PRO A 38 11.20 -10.95 14.94
C PRO A 38 11.13 -9.52 14.39
N SER A 39 10.16 -9.25 13.53
CA SER A 39 9.79 -7.88 13.22
C SER A 39 9.10 -7.26 14.42
N VAL A 40 9.32 -5.96 14.64
CA VAL A 40 8.79 -5.24 15.80
C VAL A 40 7.78 -4.20 15.32
N LEU A 41 6.60 -4.21 15.93
CA LEU A 41 5.62 -3.13 15.83
C LEU A 41 5.38 -2.57 17.23
N MET A 42 5.36 -1.25 17.34
CA MET A 42 5.00 -0.53 18.59
C MET A 42 3.71 0.22 18.38
N ASP A 43 2.92 0.33 19.44
CA ASP A 43 1.79 1.25 19.48
C ASP A 43 2.27 2.70 19.47
N ASN A 44 1.33 3.63 19.28
CA ASN A 44 1.66 5.05 19.18
C ASN A 44 2.20 5.65 20.48
N ASP A 45 1.70 5.14 21.60
CA ASP A 45 2.03 5.63 22.95
C ASP A 45 3.28 4.97 23.52
N LYS A 46 3.87 4.01 22.75
CA LYS A 46 5.06 3.23 23.15
C LYS A 46 4.84 2.43 24.45
N GLU A 47 3.60 2.03 24.70
CA GLU A 47 3.26 1.18 25.85
C GLU A 47 3.46 -0.30 25.55
N TYR A 48 3.22 -0.72 24.28
CA TYR A 48 3.28 -2.11 23.86
C TYR A 48 4.21 -2.30 22.67
N MET A 49 4.91 -3.41 22.69
CA MET A 49 5.74 -3.90 21.60
C MET A 49 5.25 -5.29 21.17
N LEU A 50 4.76 -5.40 19.92
CA LEU A 50 4.42 -6.67 19.31
C LEU A 50 5.60 -7.22 18.53
N LEU A 51 5.98 -8.46 18.82
CA LEU A 51 7.02 -9.22 18.15
C LEU A 51 6.38 -10.19 17.16
N LEU A 52 6.71 -10.08 15.90
CA LEU A 52 6.16 -10.84 14.79
C LEU A 52 7.19 -11.83 14.28
N TYR A 53 6.94 -13.11 14.45
CA TYR A 53 7.83 -14.18 14.03
C TYR A 53 7.40 -14.76 12.69
N ARG A 54 8.35 -15.12 11.86
CA ARG A 54 8.13 -15.79 10.58
C ARG A 54 9.25 -16.74 10.24
N ASP A 55 8.98 -17.68 9.35
CA ASP A 55 10.01 -18.54 8.78
C ASP A 55 10.90 -17.76 7.80
N ALA A 56 12.16 -18.17 7.69
CA ALA A 56 13.12 -17.56 6.76
C ALA A 56 12.71 -17.79 5.30
N PHE A 57 12.16 -18.94 5.00
CA PHE A 57 11.81 -19.39 3.66
C PHE A 57 10.38 -19.91 3.61
N LYS A 58 9.75 -19.75 2.42
CA LYS A 58 8.48 -20.42 2.14
C LYS A 58 8.71 -21.91 1.95
N THR A 59 7.72 -22.71 2.36
CA THR A 59 7.73 -24.16 2.13
C THR A 59 7.49 -24.49 0.64
N ILE A 60 7.87 -25.70 0.23
CA ILE A 60 7.58 -26.18 -1.13
C ILE A 60 6.07 -26.26 -1.37
N ASP A 61 5.27 -26.63 -0.37
CA ASP A 61 3.80 -26.60 -0.42
C ASP A 61 3.30 -25.19 -0.79
N GLU A 62 3.78 -24.17 -0.12
CA GLU A 62 3.40 -22.78 -0.41
C GLU A 62 3.83 -22.32 -1.80
N LEU A 63 5.01 -22.74 -2.26
CA LEU A 63 5.54 -22.39 -3.58
C LEU A 63 4.84 -23.13 -4.73
N SER A 64 4.29 -24.31 -4.47
CA SER A 64 3.61 -25.16 -5.46
C SER A 64 2.13 -24.80 -5.66
N ARG A 65 1.56 -23.95 -4.82
CA ARG A 65 0.14 -23.58 -4.89
C ARG A 65 -0.20 -22.91 -6.21
N LYS A 66 -1.40 -23.21 -6.72
CA LYS A 66 -1.92 -22.59 -7.94
C LYS A 66 -2.03 -21.08 -7.75
N GLU A 67 -1.44 -20.32 -8.66
CA GLU A 67 -1.50 -18.87 -8.73
C GLU A 67 -2.25 -18.47 -10.00
N LEU A 68 -3.28 -17.63 -9.88
CA LEU A 68 -3.90 -16.96 -11.02
C LEU A 68 -3.31 -15.57 -11.18
N ARG A 69 -2.95 -15.23 -12.42
CA ARG A 69 -2.34 -13.95 -12.81
C ARG A 69 -3.34 -13.19 -13.67
N LEU A 70 -4.01 -12.23 -13.05
CA LEU A 70 -5.20 -11.61 -13.62
C LEU A 70 -5.17 -10.10 -13.41
N GLY A 71 -5.10 -9.34 -14.50
CA GLY A 71 -5.18 -7.88 -14.47
C GLY A 71 -4.10 -7.20 -13.64
N GLY A 72 -2.90 -7.80 -13.55
CA GLY A 72 -1.79 -7.31 -12.72
C GLY A 72 -1.80 -7.82 -11.28
N LEU A 73 -2.76 -8.66 -10.92
CA LEU A 73 -2.82 -9.32 -9.62
C LEU A 73 -2.31 -10.76 -9.71
N ARG A 74 -1.80 -11.27 -8.59
CA ARG A 74 -1.44 -12.67 -8.38
C ARG A 74 -2.19 -13.19 -7.18
N ILE A 75 -3.17 -14.02 -7.40
CA ILE A 75 -4.14 -14.43 -6.40
C ILE A 75 -4.11 -15.95 -6.25
N ASP A 76 -4.16 -16.43 -5.01
CA ASP A 76 -4.49 -17.82 -4.69
C ASP A 76 -6.01 -17.99 -4.89
N PRO A 77 -6.45 -18.81 -5.86
CA PRO A 77 -7.87 -18.93 -6.21
C PRO A 77 -8.72 -19.63 -5.14
N VAL A 78 -8.09 -20.36 -4.23
CA VAL A 78 -8.78 -21.07 -3.14
C VAL A 78 -9.03 -20.13 -1.97
N THR A 79 -8.02 -19.40 -1.56
CA THR A 79 -8.06 -18.56 -0.35
C THR A 79 -8.40 -17.09 -0.62
N ASN A 80 -8.43 -16.67 -1.88
CA ASN A 80 -8.78 -15.30 -2.30
C ASN A 80 -7.90 -14.20 -1.69
N ILE A 81 -6.62 -14.53 -1.42
CA ILE A 81 -5.58 -13.62 -0.98
C ILE A 81 -4.45 -13.56 -2.00
N GLY A 82 -3.61 -12.53 -1.95
CA GLY A 82 -2.42 -12.47 -2.78
C GLY A 82 -1.52 -13.69 -2.58
N SER A 83 -1.22 -14.45 -3.65
CA SER A 83 -0.46 -15.71 -3.60
C SER A 83 0.96 -15.53 -3.04
N ARG A 84 1.49 -14.30 -3.11
CA ARG A 84 2.84 -13.96 -2.62
C ARG A 84 2.86 -13.32 -1.24
N THR A 85 1.73 -13.38 -0.52
CA THR A 85 1.65 -12.87 0.84
C THR A 85 2.69 -13.54 1.73
N THR A 86 3.37 -12.73 2.54
CA THR A 86 4.28 -13.22 3.59
C THR A 86 3.49 -13.33 4.88
N TYR A 87 3.63 -14.45 5.56
CA TYR A 87 2.90 -14.73 6.78
C TYR A 87 3.79 -14.71 8.00
N PHE A 88 3.22 -14.27 9.13
CA PHE A 88 3.80 -14.49 10.45
C PHE A 88 3.17 -15.76 11.04
N ASN A 89 3.99 -16.55 11.72
CA ASN A 89 3.60 -17.83 12.31
C ASN A 89 3.48 -17.78 13.84
N ASN A 90 3.85 -16.66 14.48
CA ASN A 90 3.69 -16.44 15.91
C ASN A 90 3.73 -14.97 16.27
N LEU A 91 3.04 -14.62 17.37
CA LEU A 91 3.00 -13.29 17.96
C LEU A 91 3.39 -13.35 19.43
N LYS A 92 4.26 -12.43 19.88
CA LYS A 92 4.54 -12.20 21.29
C LYS A 92 4.38 -10.73 21.62
N LEU A 93 3.99 -10.44 22.84
CA LEU A 93 3.71 -9.09 23.31
C LEU A 93 4.62 -8.74 24.49
N LYS A 94 5.15 -7.51 24.52
CA LYS A 94 5.84 -6.94 25.67
C LYS A 94 5.23 -5.59 26.01
N LYS A 95 4.95 -5.37 27.31
CA LYS A 95 4.58 -4.06 27.83
C LYS A 95 5.86 -3.27 28.09
N LEU A 96 6.01 -2.09 27.47
CA LEU A 96 7.25 -1.30 27.54
C LEU A 96 7.27 -0.35 28.73
N SER A 97 6.10 0.07 29.24
CA SER A 97 5.99 0.91 30.45
C SER A 97 6.49 0.22 31.73
N ASP A 98 6.66 -1.09 31.71
CA ASP A 98 7.29 -1.88 32.78
C ASP A 98 8.62 -2.44 32.25
N ALA A 99 9.73 -1.90 32.75
CA ALA A 99 11.08 -2.31 32.34
C ALA A 99 11.35 -3.81 32.60
N ASP A 100 10.75 -4.36 33.66
CA ASP A 100 10.89 -5.77 34.07
C ASP A 100 9.85 -6.67 33.39
N ALA A 101 8.94 -6.14 32.58
CA ALA A 101 7.91 -6.94 31.92
C ALA A 101 8.53 -8.01 31.02
N LYS A 102 8.10 -9.23 31.22
CA LYS A 102 8.49 -10.37 30.38
C LYS A 102 7.75 -10.32 29.04
N VAL A 103 8.39 -10.86 28.02
CA VAL A 103 7.74 -11.11 26.74
C VAL A 103 6.69 -12.22 26.93
N LEU A 104 5.44 -11.89 26.66
CA LEU A 104 4.30 -12.81 26.77
C LEU A 104 4.03 -13.49 25.43
N GLN A 105 3.76 -14.79 25.46
CA GLN A 105 3.20 -15.49 24.30
C GLN A 105 1.73 -15.09 24.16
N VAL A 106 1.32 -14.65 22.96
CA VAL A 106 -0.10 -14.40 22.67
C VAL A 106 -0.86 -15.73 22.73
N LYS A 107 -1.93 -15.77 23.53
CA LYS A 107 -2.82 -16.92 23.69
C LYS A 107 -3.90 -16.94 22.62
N GLY A 108 -4.47 -18.10 22.37
CA GLY A 108 -5.63 -18.25 21.47
C GLY A 108 -5.32 -18.05 19.98
N LEU A 109 -4.06 -17.99 19.56
CA LEU A 109 -3.69 -17.97 18.14
C LEU A 109 -4.20 -19.21 17.41
N PRO A 110 -4.44 -19.16 16.09
CA PRO A 110 -4.76 -20.34 15.29
C PRO A 110 -3.72 -21.45 15.47
N GLN A 111 -4.12 -22.71 15.30
CA GLN A 111 -3.24 -23.86 15.48
C GLN A 111 -2.01 -23.85 14.54
N SER A 112 -2.18 -23.38 13.32
CA SER A 112 -1.12 -23.21 12.31
C SER A 112 -1.21 -21.80 11.76
N PRO A 113 -0.68 -20.78 12.48
CA PRO A 113 -0.92 -19.39 12.12
C PRO A 113 -0.28 -19.02 10.78
N LYS A 114 -1.07 -18.41 9.89
CA LYS A 114 -0.65 -17.70 8.70
C LYS A 114 -1.18 -16.27 8.77
N ILE A 115 -0.57 -15.48 9.63
CA ILE A 115 -1.01 -14.14 10.02
C ILE A 115 -0.50 -13.11 9.02
N SER A 116 -1.41 -12.22 8.57
CA SER A 116 -1.08 -11.08 7.73
C SER A 116 -2.04 -9.92 7.97
N ASN A 117 -1.89 -8.80 7.25
CA ASN A 117 -2.79 -7.64 7.31
C ASN A 117 -3.04 -7.12 8.74
N LEU A 118 -1.99 -6.98 9.56
CA LEU A 118 -2.13 -6.45 10.91
C LEU A 118 -2.50 -4.97 10.90
N SER A 119 -3.48 -4.58 11.70
CA SER A 119 -3.96 -3.20 11.85
C SER A 119 -4.29 -2.89 13.29
N TRP A 120 -3.67 -1.84 13.84
CA TRP A 120 -3.98 -1.33 15.16
C TRP A 120 -5.36 -0.69 15.18
N SER A 121 -6.11 -0.89 16.27
CA SER A 121 -7.33 -0.10 16.53
C SER A 121 -6.97 1.37 16.78
N PRO A 122 -7.86 2.33 16.51
CA PRO A 122 -7.63 3.76 16.79
C PRO A 122 -7.24 4.03 18.25
N ASP A 123 -7.85 3.35 19.21
CA ASP A 123 -7.54 3.43 20.64
C ASP A 123 -6.23 2.73 21.05
N GLN A 124 -5.53 2.08 20.12
CA GLN A 124 -4.27 1.35 20.34
C GLN A 124 -4.35 0.18 21.34
N LEU A 125 -5.56 -0.26 21.72
CA LEU A 125 -5.75 -1.34 22.69
C LEU A 125 -5.92 -2.71 22.05
N LYS A 126 -6.10 -2.77 20.73
CA LYS A 126 -6.32 -4.01 19.98
C LYS A 126 -5.57 -4.00 18.65
N ILE A 127 -5.34 -5.20 18.13
CA ILE A 127 -4.80 -5.40 16.78
C ILE A 127 -5.71 -6.38 16.05
N ALA A 128 -6.30 -5.93 14.93
CA ALA A 128 -6.96 -6.84 14.00
C ALA A 128 -5.92 -7.43 13.03
N PHE A 129 -6.13 -8.68 12.65
CA PHE A 129 -5.28 -9.35 11.66
C PHE A 129 -6.06 -10.42 10.91
N THR A 130 -5.52 -10.83 9.78
CA THR A 130 -6.07 -11.97 9.03
C THR A 130 -5.26 -13.22 9.28
N ASN A 131 -5.97 -14.37 9.32
CA ASN A 131 -5.36 -15.69 9.31
C ASN A 131 -5.79 -16.43 8.04
N THR A 132 -4.83 -16.93 7.26
CA THR A 132 -5.12 -17.70 6.04
C THR A 132 -5.15 -19.18 6.36
N THR A 133 -6.31 -19.81 6.14
CA THR A 133 -6.52 -21.26 6.28
C THR A 133 -6.30 -21.99 4.95
N SER A 134 -6.58 -23.28 4.89
CA SER A 134 -6.55 -24.04 3.64
C SER A 134 -7.70 -23.68 2.67
N THR A 135 -8.76 -23.04 3.16
CA THR A 135 -10.01 -22.79 2.40
C THR A 135 -10.34 -21.32 2.22
N GLY A 136 -9.71 -20.41 2.95
CA GLY A 136 -10.01 -18.98 2.88
C GLY A 136 -9.27 -18.17 3.94
N VAL A 137 -9.74 -16.97 4.17
CA VAL A 137 -9.13 -15.99 5.09
C VAL A 137 -10.14 -15.62 6.18
N GLU A 138 -9.70 -15.70 7.43
CA GLU A 138 -10.44 -15.33 8.63
C GLU A 138 -10.02 -13.95 9.13
N LEU A 139 -10.92 -13.23 9.79
CA LEU A 139 -10.60 -12.03 10.59
C LEU A 139 -10.45 -12.42 12.06
N TRP A 140 -9.39 -11.92 12.67
CA TRP A 140 -9.04 -12.12 14.08
C TRP A 140 -8.78 -10.80 14.77
N VAL A 141 -8.93 -10.77 16.10
CA VAL A 141 -8.53 -9.63 16.95
C VAL A 141 -7.67 -10.11 18.11
N LEU A 142 -6.60 -9.38 18.39
CA LEU A 142 -5.75 -9.51 19.58
C LEU A 142 -6.10 -8.38 20.53
N ASP A 143 -6.48 -8.72 21.75
CA ASP A 143 -6.61 -7.80 22.87
C ASP A 143 -5.27 -7.70 23.61
N LEU A 144 -4.73 -6.49 23.72
CA LEU A 144 -3.38 -6.28 24.27
C LEU A 144 -3.35 -6.40 25.79
N ALA A 145 -4.42 -6.02 26.47
CA ALA A 145 -4.47 -6.09 27.93
C ALA A 145 -4.42 -7.53 28.44
N THR A 146 -5.05 -8.45 27.73
CA THR A 146 -5.11 -9.87 28.06
C THR A 146 -4.07 -10.73 27.33
N ALA A 147 -3.39 -10.17 26.32
CA ALA A 147 -2.53 -10.87 25.38
C ALA A 147 -3.22 -12.10 24.76
N SER A 148 -4.50 -11.97 24.39
CA SER A 148 -5.33 -13.05 23.88
C SER A 148 -5.94 -12.70 22.52
N ALA A 149 -5.85 -13.63 21.57
CA ALA A 149 -6.45 -13.51 20.26
C ALA A 149 -7.74 -14.31 20.16
N SER A 150 -8.72 -13.79 19.43
CA SER A 150 -9.99 -14.46 19.14
C SER A 150 -10.38 -14.27 17.69
N ARG A 151 -11.06 -15.29 17.12
CA ARG A 151 -11.58 -15.24 15.76
C ARG A 151 -12.89 -14.44 15.73
N LEU A 152 -13.03 -13.55 14.75
CA LEU A 152 -14.24 -12.77 14.52
C LEU A 152 -15.11 -13.31 13.37
N THR A 153 -14.48 -13.91 12.34
CA THR A 153 -15.23 -14.44 11.19
C THR A 153 -14.80 -15.86 10.82
N GLU A 154 -15.65 -16.55 10.12
CA GLU A 154 -15.24 -17.73 9.35
C GLU A 154 -14.31 -17.33 8.21
N ALA A 155 -13.81 -18.30 7.44
CA ALA A 155 -12.85 -18.09 6.34
C ALA A 155 -13.50 -17.46 5.09
N THR A 156 -14.14 -16.31 5.26
CA THR A 156 -14.97 -15.62 4.25
C THR A 156 -14.41 -14.28 3.78
N ILE A 157 -13.26 -13.85 4.29
CA ILE A 157 -12.68 -12.55 3.91
C ILE A 157 -12.12 -12.62 2.49
N ASN A 158 -12.45 -11.61 1.68
CA ASN A 158 -11.79 -11.34 0.41
C ASN A 158 -10.57 -10.45 0.66
N ALA A 159 -9.39 -11.06 0.74
CA ALA A 159 -8.14 -10.39 1.11
C ALA A 159 -7.28 -9.98 -0.10
N ASN A 160 -7.86 -9.90 -1.30
CA ASN A 160 -7.18 -9.28 -2.45
C ASN A 160 -7.51 -7.78 -2.56
N MET A 161 -6.85 -7.05 -3.48
CA MET A 161 -7.13 -5.66 -3.84
C MET A 161 -7.08 -4.65 -2.68
N ARG A 162 -6.09 -4.72 -1.78
CA ARG A 162 -5.84 -3.75 -0.68
C ARG A 162 -6.97 -3.59 0.35
N ASP A 163 -6.72 -2.78 1.35
CA ASP A 163 -7.65 -2.30 2.40
C ASP A 163 -8.55 -3.42 2.95
N VAL A 164 -7.89 -4.48 3.44
CA VAL A 164 -8.57 -5.68 3.96
C VAL A 164 -9.23 -5.40 5.31
N ILE A 165 -8.59 -4.59 6.17
CA ILE A 165 -9.03 -4.27 7.54
C ILE A 165 -9.09 -2.77 7.70
N ASN A 166 -10.28 -2.23 8.03
CA ASN A 166 -10.51 -0.81 8.21
C ASN A 166 -11.32 -0.59 9.49
N TRP A 167 -10.66 -0.11 10.53
CA TRP A 167 -11.31 0.15 11.81
C TRP A 167 -12.25 1.36 11.75
N PHE A 168 -13.38 1.26 12.46
CA PHE A 168 -14.14 2.44 12.86
C PHE A 168 -13.38 3.20 13.93
N GLU A 169 -13.54 4.54 13.95
CA GLU A 169 -12.82 5.44 14.87
C GLU A 169 -13.07 5.11 16.35
N ASP A 170 -14.26 4.60 16.68
CA ASP A 170 -14.61 4.18 18.03
C ASP A 170 -13.99 2.84 18.47
N SER A 171 -13.18 2.21 17.65
CA SER A 171 -12.49 0.93 17.90
C SER A 171 -13.43 -0.25 18.23
N ARG A 172 -14.73 -0.16 17.89
CA ARG A 172 -15.73 -1.17 18.24
C ARG A 172 -16.08 -2.10 17.10
N ALA A 173 -15.80 -1.70 15.87
CA ALA A 173 -16.11 -2.47 14.69
C ALA A 173 -15.06 -2.29 13.58
N ILE A 174 -15.09 -3.17 12.62
CA ILE A 174 -14.15 -3.23 11.48
C ILE A 174 -14.96 -3.36 10.20
N LEU A 175 -14.69 -2.53 9.18
CA LEU A 175 -15.14 -2.77 7.82
C LEU A 175 -14.18 -3.73 7.13
N VAL A 176 -14.71 -4.78 6.56
CA VAL A 176 -13.96 -5.79 5.80
C VAL A 176 -14.68 -6.15 4.51
N LYS A 177 -13.93 -6.60 3.54
CA LYS A 177 -14.48 -7.19 2.31
C LYS A 177 -14.71 -8.69 2.56
N MET A 178 -15.95 -9.14 2.41
CA MET A 178 -16.29 -10.57 2.43
C MET A 178 -16.54 -11.08 1.02
N ILE A 179 -16.24 -12.35 0.79
CA ILE A 179 -16.55 -13.02 -0.49
C ILE A 179 -18.04 -12.90 -0.73
N SER A 180 -18.42 -12.35 -1.88
CA SER A 180 -19.81 -12.15 -2.25
C SER A 180 -20.54 -13.48 -2.39
N PRO A 181 -21.80 -13.61 -1.93
CA PRO A 181 -22.65 -14.76 -2.24
C PRO A 181 -22.96 -14.86 -3.75
N ASP A 182 -22.82 -13.77 -4.51
CA ASP A 182 -23.01 -13.74 -5.96
C ASP A 182 -21.82 -14.30 -6.74
N LYS A 183 -20.71 -14.64 -6.04
CA LYS A 183 -19.51 -15.22 -6.66
C LYS A 183 -19.85 -16.56 -7.31
N LYS A 184 -19.52 -16.68 -8.60
CA LYS A 184 -19.66 -17.89 -9.39
C LYS A 184 -18.37 -18.72 -9.37
N ASP A 185 -18.46 -19.96 -9.82
CA ASP A 185 -17.31 -20.85 -9.96
C ASP A 185 -16.26 -20.26 -10.92
N LEU A 186 -15.00 -20.49 -10.59
CA LEU A 186 -13.89 -20.13 -11.45
C LEU A 186 -13.80 -21.10 -12.63
N ILE A 187 -13.45 -20.57 -13.79
CA ILE A 187 -13.18 -21.37 -14.98
C ILE A 187 -11.76 -21.92 -14.90
N ASP A 188 -11.60 -23.22 -14.94
CA ASP A 188 -10.27 -23.83 -15.06
C ASP A 188 -9.78 -23.73 -16.51
N VAL A 189 -8.86 -22.79 -16.74
CA VAL A 189 -8.31 -22.50 -18.08
C VAL A 189 -7.61 -23.73 -18.71
N GLY A 190 -7.11 -24.66 -17.88
CA GLY A 190 -6.46 -25.89 -18.36
C GLY A 190 -7.41 -26.90 -18.98
N THR A 191 -8.69 -26.85 -18.63
CA THR A 191 -9.74 -27.81 -19.10
C THR A 191 -10.86 -27.15 -19.89
N ALA A 192 -10.93 -25.81 -19.88
CA ALA A 192 -11.98 -25.07 -20.55
C ALA A 192 -11.82 -25.07 -22.07
N VAL A 193 -12.92 -25.31 -22.77
CA VAL A 193 -12.97 -25.16 -24.23
C VAL A 193 -12.92 -23.65 -24.55
N PRO A 194 -11.97 -23.18 -25.39
CA PRO A 194 -11.93 -21.77 -25.77
C PRO A 194 -13.24 -21.33 -26.43
N SER A 195 -13.79 -20.22 -25.99
CA SER A 195 -15.04 -19.64 -26.56
C SER A 195 -14.82 -19.01 -27.95
N GLY A 196 -13.58 -18.93 -28.42
CA GLY A 196 -13.18 -18.38 -29.71
C GLY A 196 -11.71 -17.92 -29.74
N PRO A 197 -11.21 -17.50 -30.89
CA PRO A 197 -9.84 -16.97 -30.96
C PRO A 197 -9.75 -15.62 -30.25
N THR A 198 -8.63 -15.39 -29.56
CA THR A 198 -8.29 -14.04 -29.08
C THR A 198 -7.72 -13.24 -30.26
N ILE A 199 -8.46 -12.22 -30.71
CA ILE A 199 -8.05 -11.36 -31.82
C ILE A 199 -7.44 -10.09 -31.25
N SER A 200 -6.17 -9.83 -31.57
CA SER A 200 -5.49 -8.56 -31.30
C SER A 200 -5.41 -7.76 -32.59
N VAL A 201 -5.96 -6.55 -32.61
CA VAL A 201 -5.94 -5.65 -33.76
C VAL A 201 -5.00 -4.48 -33.45
N ALA A 202 -3.92 -4.35 -34.20
CA ALA A 202 -3.06 -3.16 -34.18
C ALA A 202 -3.68 -2.08 -35.04
N ALA A 203 -4.31 -1.07 -34.42
CA ALA A 203 -4.91 0.06 -35.11
C ALA A 203 -3.91 1.15 -35.59
N GLY A 204 -2.60 0.80 -35.69
CA GLY A 204 -1.56 1.76 -36.08
C GLY A 204 -1.23 2.82 -35.02
N LYS A 205 -1.85 2.78 -33.84
CA LYS A 205 -1.52 3.68 -32.74
C LYS A 205 -0.18 3.29 -32.13
N LYS A 206 0.67 4.27 -31.87
CA LYS A 206 1.93 4.04 -31.15
C LYS A 206 1.62 3.65 -29.71
N ALA A 207 1.89 2.42 -29.34
CA ALA A 207 1.76 1.95 -27.96
C ALA A 207 2.75 2.65 -27.02
N GLN A 208 2.38 2.79 -25.75
CA GLN A 208 3.30 3.26 -24.71
C GLN A 208 4.43 2.23 -24.51
N ASN A 209 5.65 2.72 -24.25
CA ASN A 209 6.80 1.88 -23.88
C ASN A 209 6.69 1.38 -22.42
N ARG A 210 5.51 0.94 -21.99
CA ARG A 210 5.31 0.36 -20.65
C ARG A 210 4.95 -1.10 -20.80
N THR A 211 5.77 -1.97 -20.22
CA THR A 211 5.49 -3.39 -20.13
C THR A 211 4.74 -3.67 -18.85
N TYR A 212 3.55 -4.22 -18.96
CA TYR A 212 2.76 -4.70 -17.83
C TYR A 212 2.85 -6.22 -17.76
N GLN A 213 2.84 -6.75 -16.54
CA GLN A 213 2.83 -8.19 -16.29
C GLN A 213 1.44 -8.63 -15.82
N ASP A 214 1.17 -9.93 -16.00
CA ASP A 214 0.01 -10.60 -15.43
C ASP A 214 -1.34 -10.00 -15.90
N LEU A 215 -1.39 -9.51 -17.16
CA LEU A 215 -2.60 -8.94 -17.76
C LEU A 215 -3.65 -10.04 -18.03
N LEU A 216 -4.92 -9.64 -18.18
CA LEU A 216 -5.96 -10.51 -18.73
C LEU A 216 -5.63 -10.86 -20.18
N GLN A 217 -5.95 -12.06 -20.61
CA GLN A 217 -5.61 -12.56 -21.94
C GLN A 217 -6.85 -12.97 -22.77
N ASN A 218 -7.94 -13.31 -22.09
CA ASN A 218 -9.14 -13.85 -22.74
C ASN A 218 -10.38 -13.66 -21.84
N LYS A 219 -11.55 -14.09 -22.33
CA LYS A 219 -12.83 -13.99 -21.61
C LYS A 219 -12.89 -14.83 -20.33
N ASN A 220 -12.16 -15.93 -20.26
CA ASN A 220 -12.09 -16.76 -19.05
C ASN A 220 -11.31 -16.02 -17.96
N ASP A 221 -10.26 -15.30 -18.33
CA ASP A 221 -9.52 -14.45 -17.39
C ASP A 221 -10.36 -13.29 -16.89
N GLU A 222 -11.18 -12.66 -17.77
CA GLU A 222 -12.14 -11.63 -17.34
C GLU A 222 -13.12 -12.17 -16.32
N HIS A 223 -13.70 -13.36 -16.58
CA HIS A 223 -14.61 -14.01 -15.66
C HIS A 223 -13.92 -14.30 -14.32
N ASN A 224 -12.76 -14.94 -14.33
CA ASN A 224 -12.02 -15.27 -13.11
C ASN A 224 -11.58 -14.03 -12.32
N PHE A 225 -11.15 -12.97 -13.00
CA PHE A 225 -10.84 -11.69 -12.37
C PHE A 225 -12.07 -11.13 -11.64
N GLU A 226 -13.21 -11.04 -12.32
CA GLU A 226 -14.47 -10.55 -11.74
C GLU A 226 -14.88 -11.37 -10.52
N GLN A 227 -14.86 -12.71 -10.63
CA GLN A 227 -15.27 -13.59 -9.54
C GLN A 227 -14.35 -13.53 -8.32
N LEU A 228 -13.05 -13.27 -8.51
CA LEU A 228 -12.10 -13.08 -7.41
C LEU A 228 -12.14 -11.66 -6.82
N ALA A 229 -12.52 -10.66 -7.61
CA ALA A 229 -12.59 -9.26 -7.19
C ALA A 229 -13.92 -8.91 -6.50
N ILE A 230 -15.03 -9.58 -6.86
CA ILE A 230 -16.35 -9.27 -6.30
C ILE A 230 -16.41 -9.59 -4.80
N SER A 231 -16.91 -8.65 -4.02
CA SER A 231 -17.09 -8.78 -2.58
C SER A 231 -18.26 -7.93 -2.08
N GLU A 232 -18.76 -8.24 -0.90
CA GLU A 232 -19.60 -7.34 -0.12
C GLU A 232 -18.74 -6.66 0.96
N ILE A 233 -19.09 -5.45 1.37
CA ILE A 233 -18.47 -4.83 2.55
C ILE A 233 -19.36 -5.13 3.76
N HIS A 234 -18.76 -5.66 4.81
CA HIS A 234 -19.44 -5.95 6.07
C HIS A 234 -18.81 -5.16 7.21
N LYS A 235 -19.68 -4.71 8.14
CA LYS A 235 -19.30 -4.20 9.45
C LYS A 235 -19.31 -5.37 10.43
N VAL A 236 -18.14 -5.72 10.95
CA VAL A 236 -17.92 -6.81 11.90
C VAL A 236 -17.67 -6.21 13.27
N GLN A 237 -18.47 -6.61 14.27
CA GLN A 237 -18.28 -6.22 15.66
C GLN A 237 -17.24 -7.10 16.36
N LEU A 238 -16.74 -6.68 17.51
CA LEU A 238 -15.72 -7.41 18.27
C LEU A 238 -16.27 -8.69 18.94
N ASP A 239 -17.58 -8.88 18.99
CA ASP A 239 -18.23 -10.13 19.40
C ASP A 239 -18.39 -11.13 18.25
N GLY A 240 -17.93 -10.77 17.04
CA GLY A 240 -18.06 -11.59 15.84
C GLY A 240 -19.36 -11.41 15.08
N SER A 241 -20.33 -10.63 15.58
CA SER A 241 -21.53 -10.31 14.82
C SER A 241 -21.20 -9.47 13.59
N SER A 242 -21.87 -9.76 12.47
CA SER A 242 -21.58 -9.16 11.17
C SER A 242 -22.84 -8.64 10.51
N GLN A 243 -22.77 -7.44 9.96
CA GLN A 243 -23.85 -6.82 9.20
C GLN A 243 -23.34 -6.33 7.85
N LYS A 244 -24.09 -6.64 6.78
CA LYS A 244 -23.81 -6.09 5.46
C LYS A 244 -23.89 -4.56 5.49
N TRP A 245 -22.81 -3.91 5.05
CA TRP A 245 -22.68 -2.46 4.98
C TRP A 245 -22.87 -1.95 3.56
N LEU A 246 -22.25 -2.60 2.55
CA LEU A 246 -22.53 -2.38 1.12
C LEU A 246 -22.67 -3.72 0.40
N GLY A 247 -23.47 -3.72 -0.68
CA GLY A 247 -23.71 -4.88 -1.54
C GLY A 247 -22.51 -5.26 -2.39
N SER A 248 -22.73 -6.24 -3.29
CA SER A 248 -21.69 -6.83 -4.13
C SER A 248 -21.14 -5.84 -5.16
N ALA A 249 -19.81 -5.61 -5.14
CA ALA A 249 -19.07 -4.86 -6.15
C ALA A 249 -17.57 -5.28 -6.13
N MET A 250 -16.79 -4.78 -7.08
CA MET A 250 -15.33 -4.98 -7.12
C MET A 250 -14.63 -3.85 -6.36
N TYR A 251 -14.58 -3.93 -5.06
CA TYR A 251 -14.00 -2.90 -4.19
C TYR A 251 -12.47 -2.91 -4.25
N SER A 252 -11.88 -1.78 -4.64
CA SER A 252 -10.43 -1.57 -4.77
C SER A 252 -9.84 -0.59 -3.75
N GLY A 253 -10.68 0.10 -2.97
CA GLY A 253 -10.24 1.03 -1.93
C GLY A 253 -11.32 1.30 -0.89
N ILE A 254 -10.93 1.37 0.39
CA ILE A 254 -11.75 1.75 1.54
C ILE A 254 -10.91 2.68 2.41
N SER A 255 -11.39 3.89 2.71
CA SER A 255 -10.64 4.84 3.53
C SER A 255 -11.60 5.72 4.32
N PHE A 256 -11.48 5.73 5.65
CA PHE A 256 -12.23 6.62 6.53
C PHE A 256 -11.66 8.04 6.48
N SER A 257 -12.55 9.05 6.60
CA SER A 257 -12.14 10.42 6.94
C SER A 257 -11.48 10.45 8.32
N PRO A 258 -10.59 11.43 8.61
CA PRO A 258 -9.92 11.51 9.90
C PRO A 258 -10.86 11.50 11.11
N ASP A 259 -12.04 12.09 11.01
CA ASP A 259 -13.08 12.12 12.06
C ASP A 259 -13.97 10.86 12.09
N GLY A 260 -13.75 9.91 11.17
CA GLY A 260 -14.53 8.66 11.07
C GLY A 260 -15.98 8.82 10.60
N ASN A 261 -16.44 10.01 10.21
CA ASN A 261 -17.83 10.25 9.81
C ASN A 261 -18.12 9.86 8.36
N TYR A 262 -17.11 9.84 7.51
CA TYR A 262 -17.23 9.48 6.10
C TYR A 262 -16.28 8.38 5.71
N VAL A 263 -16.68 7.63 4.68
CA VAL A 263 -15.89 6.54 4.09
C VAL A 263 -15.80 6.74 2.59
N MET A 264 -14.58 6.86 2.08
CA MET A 264 -14.31 6.89 0.66
C MET A 264 -14.15 5.46 0.14
N ILE A 265 -15.00 5.07 -0.80
CA ILE A 265 -15.03 3.76 -1.43
C ILE A 265 -14.67 3.89 -2.89
N SER A 266 -13.74 3.07 -3.35
CA SER A 266 -13.39 2.95 -4.76
C SER A 266 -13.78 1.58 -5.29
N THR A 267 -14.40 1.55 -6.48
CA THR A 267 -14.77 0.32 -7.20
C THR A 267 -14.11 0.26 -8.55
N VAL A 268 -13.84 -0.96 -9.01
CA VAL A 268 -13.44 -1.24 -10.40
C VAL A 268 -14.69 -1.57 -11.20
N GLU A 269 -14.76 -1.04 -12.41
CA GLU A 269 -15.92 -1.19 -13.29
C GLU A 269 -15.52 -1.86 -14.63
N LYS A 270 -16.51 -2.29 -15.41
CA LYS A 270 -16.31 -2.73 -16.80
C LYS A 270 -16.34 -1.54 -17.78
N PRO A 271 -15.74 -1.66 -18.97
CA PRO A 271 -15.10 -2.85 -19.54
C PRO A 271 -13.69 -3.10 -19.00
N PHE A 272 -13.27 -4.37 -18.96
CA PHE A 272 -11.88 -4.73 -18.68
C PHE A 272 -10.99 -4.56 -19.92
N SER A 273 -9.67 -4.66 -19.74
CA SER A 273 -8.69 -4.53 -20.81
C SER A 273 -7.64 -5.64 -20.77
N TYR A 274 -7.14 -6.01 -21.94
CA TYR A 274 -6.00 -6.92 -22.11
C TYR A 274 -4.66 -6.17 -22.26
N LEU A 275 -4.71 -4.82 -22.29
CA LEU A 275 -3.55 -3.97 -22.53
C LEU A 275 -3.00 -3.32 -21.27
N VAL A 276 -3.84 -3.21 -20.23
CA VAL A 276 -3.49 -2.50 -19.00
C VAL A 276 -3.96 -3.28 -17.76
N PRO A 277 -3.31 -3.10 -16.60
CA PRO A 277 -3.71 -3.75 -15.36
C PRO A 277 -4.97 -3.10 -14.73
N TYR A 278 -5.59 -3.78 -13.76
CA TYR A 278 -6.87 -3.44 -13.14
C TYR A 278 -6.96 -2.01 -12.60
N TYR A 279 -5.86 -1.42 -12.12
CA TYR A 279 -5.86 -0.04 -11.61
C TYR A 279 -5.96 1.03 -12.71
N ARG A 280 -6.09 0.60 -13.97
CA ARG A 280 -6.41 1.42 -15.14
C ARG A 280 -7.76 1.08 -15.77
N PHE A 281 -8.47 0.10 -15.24
CA PHE A 281 -9.85 -0.16 -15.64
C PHE A 281 -10.74 0.99 -15.20
N PRO A 282 -11.94 1.12 -15.75
CA PRO A 282 -12.88 2.11 -15.27
C PRO A 282 -13.08 1.96 -13.76
N SER A 283 -13.24 3.09 -13.07
CA SER A 283 -13.39 3.09 -11.62
C SER A 283 -14.22 4.26 -11.15
N ASN A 284 -14.98 4.04 -10.07
CA ASN A 284 -15.73 5.07 -9.38
C ASN A 284 -15.20 5.26 -7.97
N THR A 285 -15.16 6.51 -7.49
CA THR A 285 -14.88 6.82 -6.09
C THR A 285 -16.07 7.57 -5.52
N THR A 286 -16.71 6.96 -4.54
CA THR A 286 -17.93 7.46 -3.90
C THR A 286 -17.70 7.62 -2.40
N ILE A 287 -18.23 8.72 -1.85
CA ILE A 287 -18.22 8.99 -0.42
C ILE A 287 -19.55 8.51 0.17
N TYR A 288 -19.44 7.80 1.28
CA TYR A 288 -20.56 7.35 2.10
C TYR A 288 -20.43 7.94 3.51
N THR A 289 -21.56 8.05 4.24
CA THR A 289 -21.52 8.25 5.67
C THR A 289 -21.04 6.97 6.37
N ARG A 290 -20.67 7.06 7.65
CA ARG A 290 -20.31 5.87 8.45
C ARG A 290 -21.43 4.81 8.54
N ASP A 291 -22.67 5.19 8.21
CA ASP A 291 -23.85 4.34 8.24
C ASP A 291 -24.29 3.87 6.84
N ALA A 292 -23.37 3.90 5.86
CA ALA A 292 -23.54 3.44 4.48
C ALA A 292 -24.52 4.28 3.60
N GLU A 293 -24.84 5.49 4.00
CA GLU A 293 -25.63 6.38 3.16
C GLU A 293 -24.74 7.06 2.12
N LYS A 294 -25.11 6.97 0.85
CA LYS A 294 -24.36 7.59 -0.24
C LYS A 294 -24.46 9.12 -0.15
N VAL A 295 -23.29 9.79 -0.12
CA VAL A 295 -23.19 11.25 -0.08
C VAL A 295 -22.95 11.83 -1.47
N GLU A 296 -21.84 11.43 -2.12
CA GLU A 296 -21.44 11.98 -3.41
C GLU A 296 -20.49 11.02 -4.16
N THR A 297 -20.61 10.95 -5.49
CA THR A 297 -19.60 10.33 -6.34
C THR A 297 -18.62 11.42 -6.78
N VAL A 298 -17.42 11.41 -6.18
CA VAL A 298 -16.42 12.48 -6.37
C VAL A 298 -15.53 12.27 -7.58
N LEU A 299 -15.45 11.02 -8.08
CA LEU A 299 -14.61 10.69 -9.22
C LEU A 299 -15.19 9.51 -10.00
N GLU A 300 -15.26 9.68 -11.32
CA GLU A 300 -15.52 8.64 -12.31
C GLU A 300 -14.35 8.64 -13.30
N VAL A 301 -13.72 7.49 -13.48
CA VAL A 301 -12.56 7.34 -14.36
C VAL A 301 -12.91 6.35 -15.46
N PRO A 302 -12.79 6.71 -16.73
CA PRO A 302 -12.97 5.77 -17.83
C PRO A 302 -11.77 4.81 -17.95
N LEU A 303 -11.86 3.80 -18.81
CA LEU A 303 -10.74 2.94 -19.15
C LEU A 303 -9.54 3.76 -19.68
N ILE A 304 -8.36 3.53 -19.09
CA ILE A 304 -7.13 4.27 -19.40
C ILE A 304 -6.15 3.34 -20.14
N GLU A 305 -6.40 3.07 -21.40
CA GLU A 305 -5.45 2.36 -22.26
C GLU A 305 -4.38 3.30 -22.82
N ASP A 306 -4.80 4.50 -23.20
CA ASP A 306 -3.95 5.51 -23.81
C ASP A 306 -3.53 6.58 -22.79
N LEU A 307 -2.26 6.69 -22.51
CA LEU A 307 -1.65 7.84 -21.83
C LEU A 307 -0.61 8.47 -22.77
N PRO A 308 -0.34 9.78 -22.62
CA PRO A 308 0.80 10.39 -23.30
C PRO A 308 2.11 9.64 -23.04
N LYS A 309 3.11 9.86 -23.90
CA LYS A 309 4.42 9.22 -23.76
C LYS A 309 5.20 9.80 -22.59
N GLY A 310 6.09 8.99 -22.04
CA GLY A 310 7.04 9.38 -21.00
C GLY A 310 6.63 9.00 -19.59
N PHE A 311 7.61 8.99 -18.69
CA PHE A 311 7.43 8.55 -17.29
C PHE A 311 6.59 9.49 -16.46
N MET A 312 6.51 10.77 -16.86
CA MET A 312 5.73 11.80 -16.16
C MET A 312 4.34 12.00 -16.73
N ALA A 313 3.95 11.18 -17.72
CA ALA A 313 2.59 11.18 -18.25
C ALA A 313 1.59 10.69 -17.19
N VAL A 314 0.49 11.42 -17.06
CA VAL A 314 -0.62 11.11 -16.17
C VAL A 314 -1.93 11.22 -16.92
N ARG A 315 -3.01 10.67 -16.38
CA ARG A 315 -4.32 10.88 -16.97
C ARG A 315 -4.78 12.33 -16.79
N LYS A 316 -5.57 12.81 -17.70
CA LYS A 316 -6.29 14.09 -17.62
C LYS A 316 -7.34 14.04 -16.49
N GLY A 317 -7.63 15.20 -15.88
CA GLY A 317 -8.64 15.36 -14.84
C GLY A 317 -8.16 15.03 -13.42
N LYS A 318 -9.11 14.89 -12.52
CA LYS A 318 -8.87 14.71 -11.09
C LYS A 318 -8.16 13.38 -10.80
N ARG A 319 -7.12 13.39 -9.98
CA ARG A 319 -6.35 12.20 -9.58
C ARG A 319 -5.82 12.31 -8.16
N ASN A 320 -5.37 11.18 -7.59
CA ASN A 320 -4.74 11.12 -6.26
C ASN A 320 -5.63 11.66 -5.14
N PHE A 321 -6.89 11.22 -5.11
CA PHE A 321 -7.79 11.54 -4.02
C PHE A 321 -7.29 10.98 -2.70
N GLN A 322 -7.26 11.83 -1.67
CA GLN A 322 -6.91 11.45 -0.30
C GLN A 322 -7.58 12.41 0.70
N TRP A 323 -7.71 11.96 1.94
CA TRP A 323 -8.12 12.81 3.04
C TRP A 323 -6.99 13.74 3.49
N ARG A 324 -7.33 14.98 3.84
CA ARG A 324 -6.40 15.85 4.59
C ARG A 324 -6.26 15.30 6.00
N ALA A 325 -5.02 15.00 6.40
CA ALA A 325 -4.75 14.39 7.71
C ALA A 325 -5.03 15.35 8.90
N ASP A 326 -5.00 16.64 8.66
CA ASP A 326 -5.16 17.71 9.66
C ASP A 326 -6.61 18.23 9.80
N ARG A 327 -7.54 17.72 8.96
CA ARG A 327 -8.94 18.17 8.94
C ARG A 327 -9.90 17.00 9.17
N PRO A 328 -11.10 17.24 9.76
CA PRO A 328 -12.04 16.17 10.06
C PRO A 328 -12.51 15.42 8.80
N ALA A 329 -12.91 16.14 7.75
CA ALA A 329 -13.47 15.53 6.54
C ALA A 329 -13.27 16.43 5.31
N THR A 330 -12.05 16.57 4.88
CA THR A 330 -11.67 17.34 3.68
C THR A 330 -10.89 16.45 2.72
N LEU A 331 -11.35 16.34 1.48
CA LEU A 331 -10.64 15.66 0.41
C LEU A 331 -9.64 16.61 -0.26
N VAL A 332 -8.54 16.05 -0.72
CA VAL A 332 -7.62 16.73 -1.65
C VAL A 332 -7.34 15.84 -2.85
N TYR A 333 -7.08 16.49 -3.99
CA TYR A 333 -6.72 15.81 -5.23
C TYR A 333 -5.91 16.74 -6.12
N ALA A 334 -5.20 16.17 -7.09
CA ALA A 334 -4.42 16.90 -8.07
C ALA A 334 -5.10 16.89 -9.45
N VAL A 335 -4.89 17.98 -10.20
CA VAL A 335 -5.27 18.11 -11.61
C VAL A 335 -4.03 18.46 -12.43
N ALA A 336 -3.85 17.82 -13.59
CA ALA A 336 -2.76 18.14 -14.49
C ALA A 336 -3.10 19.36 -15.34
N LEU A 337 -2.29 20.40 -15.27
CA LEU A 337 -2.46 21.66 -16.03
C LEU A 337 -1.89 21.57 -17.45
N ASP A 338 -1.06 20.54 -17.72
CA ASP A 338 -0.51 20.21 -19.04
C ASP A 338 -1.30 19.12 -19.75
N GLU A 339 -2.56 18.92 -19.39
CA GLU A 339 -3.42 17.87 -19.94
C GLU A 339 -2.91 16.44 -19.67
N GLY A 340 -1.96 16.29 -18.75
CA GLY A 340 -1.28 15.03 -18.44
C GLY A 340 -0.15 14.66 -19.39
N ASP A 341 0.14 15.49 -20.39
CA ASP A 341 1.19 15.27 -21.38
C ASP A 341 2.47 16.03 -21.00
N PRO A 342 3.57 15.30 -20.69
CA PRO A 342 4.83 15.94 -20.33
C PRO A 342 5.50 16.71 -21.49
N GLU A 343 5.07 16.52 -22.75
CA GLU A 343 5.56 17.27 -23.91
C GLU A 343 4.98 18.68 -23.97
N ASN A 344 3.81 18.93 -23.35
CA ASN A 344 3.24 20.25 -23.25
C ASN A 344 4.08 21.16 -22.35
N LYS A 345 4.43 22.35 -22.90
CA LYS A 345 5.21 23.35 -22.16
C LYS A 345 4.25 24.26 -21.39
N VAL A 346 4.30 24.17 -20.06
CA VAL A 346 3.51 24.97 -19.14
C VAL A 346 4.40 25.45 -17.98
N GLU A 347 4.02 26.53 -17.32
CA GLU A 347 4.72 27.05 -16.16
C GLU A 347 4.53 26.12 -14.95
N PHE A 348 3.29 25.69 -14.71
CA PHE A 348 2.94 24.75 -13.64
C PHE A 348 2.29 23.52 -14.24
N ARG A 349 2.67 22.35 -13.76
CA ARG A 349 2.17 21.07 -14.28
C ARG A 349 1.01 20.49 -13.52
N ASP A 350 0.97 20.75 -12.22
CA ASP A 350 -0.11 20.26 -11.36
C ASP A 350 -0.70 21.38 -10.52
N GLU A 351 -1.99 21.26 -10.24
CA GLU A 351 -2.70 22.05 -9.25
C GLU A 351 -3.30 21.11 -8.20
N LEU A 352 -3.06 21.42 -6.93
CA LEU A 352 -3.67 20.78 -5.79
C LEU A 352 -4.95 21.52 -5.43
N LEU A 353 -6.05 20.78 -5.28
CA LEU A 353 -7.34 21.31 -4.88
C LEU A 353 -7.87 20.56 -3.66
N GLN A 354 -8.66 21.25 -2.84
CA GLN A 354 -9.43 20.64 -1.76
C GLN A 354 -10.94 20.73 -1.98
N LEU A 355 -11.66 19.79 -1.38
CA LEU A 355 -13.11 19.70 -1.40
C LEU A 355 -13.61 19.31 -0.02
N GLU A 356 -14.37 20.19 0.61
CA GLU A 356 -14.89 20.00 1.95
C GLU A 356 -16.21 19.23 1.94
N ALA A 357 -16.54 18.59 3.07
CA ALA A 357 -17.84 17.97 3.24
C ALA A 357 -18.97 19.02 3.07
N PRO A 358 -20.11 18.67 2.46
CA PRO A 358 -20.52 17.34 1.96
C PRO A 358 -20.07 17.02 0.53
N PHE A 359 -18.94 17.52 0.05
CA PHE A 359 -18.23 17.20 -1.20
C PHE A 359 -18.95 17.63 -2.50
N LYS A 360 -19.91 18.54 -2.39
CA LYS A 360 -20.73 19.09 -3.50
C LYS A 360 -20.38 20.52 -3.87
N GLY A 361 -19.48 21.15 -3.11
CA GLY A 361 -19.07 22.54 -3.32
C GLY A 361 -18.11 22.75 -4.48
N THR A 362 -17.74 24.02 -4.71
CA THR A 362 -16.66 24.37 -5.62
C THR A 362 -15.32 24.02 -4.96
N PRO A 363 -14.45 23.27 -5.63
CA PRO A 363 -13.13 22.97 -5.10
C PRO A 363 -12.29 24.23 -4.91
N ILE A 364 -11.53 24.29 -3.85
CA ILE A 364 -10.65 25.40 -3.50
C ILE A 364 -9.22 25.04 -3.95
N PRO A 365 -8.58 25.85 -4.83
CA PRO A 365 -7.19 25.64 -5.22
C PRO A 365 -6.28 25.94 -4.03
N LEU A 366 -5.26 25.08 -3.79
CA LEU A 366 -4.30 25.23 -2.70
C LEU A 366 -2.89 25.59 -3.17
N LEU A 367 -2.41 24.93 -4.21
CA LEU A 367 -1.02 25.02 -4.64
C LEU A 367 -0.87 24.63 -6.11
N LYS A 368 -0.07 25.39 -6.86
CA LYS A 368 0.44 24.98 -8.18
C LYS A 368 1.90 24.56 -8.07
N THR A 369 2.28 23.46 -8.70
CA THR A 369 3.66 22.97 -8.70
C THR A 369 4.27 22.94 -10.10
N VAL A 370 5.56 23.25 -10.17
CA VAL A 370 6.32 23.29 -11.44
C VAL A 370 6.43 21.89 -12.06
N ASN A 371 6.57 20.86 -11.22
CA ASN A 371 6.61 19.45 -11.62
C ASN A 371 5.33 18.71 -11.16
N ARG A 372 5.28 17.36 -11.30
CA ARG A 372 4.18 16.56 -10.78
C ARG A 372 4.23 16.47 -9.25
N ILE A 373 3.13 16.73 -8.58
CA ILE A 373 2.99 16.51 -7.13
C ILE A 373 3.34 15.06 -6.82
N SER A 374 4.27 14.86 -5.91
CA SER A 374 4.75 13.55 -5.46
C SER A 374 4.40 13.22 -4.02
N GLY A 375 4.11 14.20 -3.18
CA GLY A 375 3.71 14.02 -1.79
C GLY A 375 3.22 15.30 -1.14
N ILE A 376 2.41 15.14 -0.09
CA ILE A 376 1.91 16.23 0.75
C ILE A 376 2.00 15.77 2.19
N GLN A 377 2.50 16.64 3.05
CA GLN A 377 2.57 16.48 4.50
C GLN A 377 1.85 17.65 5.15
N TRP A 378 0.76 17.35 5.81
CA TRP A 378 -0.05 18.33 6.54
C TRP A 378 0.57 18.62 7.89
N CYS A 379 0.42 19.82 8.40
CA CYS A 379 0.81 20.21 9.75
C CYS A 379 -0.44 20.68 10.52
N ASN A 380 -0.99 21.77 10.07
CA ASN A 380 -2.17 22.42 10.61
C ASN A 380 -2.86 23.26 9.53
N GLU A 381 -3.80 24.11 9.93
CA GLU A 381 -4.55 24.97 9.01
C GLU A 381 -3.71 25.96 8.23
N GLU A 382 -2.55 26.40 8.78
CA GLU A 382 -1.70 27.44 8.19
C GLU A 382 -0.45 26.89 7.51
N ILE A 383 -0.04 25.66 7.80
CA ILE A 383 1.22 25.10 7.34
C ILE A 383 1.01 23.72 6.76
N ALA A 384 1.48 23.55 5.54
CA ALA A 384 1.66 22.26 4.90
C ALA A 384 2.93 22.28 4.04
N VAL A 385 3.48 21.09 3.80
CA VAL A 385 4.63 20.88 2.93
C VAL A 385 4.23 19.98 1.78
N ALA A 386 4.49 20.41 0.56
CA ALA A 386 4.31 19.59 -0.64
C ALA A 386 5.64 19.37 -1.33
N SER A 387 5.78 18.24 -1.99
CA SER A 387 6.92 17.98 -2.89
C SER A 387 6.41 17.63 -4.28
N ASP A 388 7.17 18.05 -5.27
CA ASP A 388 6.99 17.67 -6.65
C ASP A 388 8.18 16.88 -7.17
N ARG A 389 8.07 16.30 -8.38
CA ARG A 389 9.13 15.53 -8.99
C ARG A 389 9.06 15.55 -10.50
N TRP A 390 10.26 15.61 -11.14
CA TRP A 390 10.39 15.42 -12.58
C TRP A 390 11.45 14.39 -12.93
N TRP A 391 11.05 13.36 -13.63
CA TRP A 391 11.92 12.21 -13.91
C TRP A 391 13.12 12.56 -14.78
N ASN A 392 12.93 13.31 -15.86
CA ASN A 392 13.98 13.52 -16.86
C ASN A 392 15.16 14.34 -16.30
N SER A 393 14.88 15.37 -15.51
CA SER A 393 15.90 16.23 -14.86
C SER A 393 16.33 15.72 -13.48
N ARG A 394 15.64 14.69 -12.94
CA ARG A 394 15.79 14.25 -11.54
C ARG A 394 15.51 15.36 -10.53
N ASN A 395 14.83 16.42 -10.95
CA ASN A 395 14.51 17.56 -10.10
C ASN A 395 13.36 17.25 -9.14
N THR A 396 13.43 17.79 -7.94
CA THR A 396 12.37 17.87 -6.94
C THR A 396 12.39 19.25 -6.30
N LYS A 397 11.21 19.81 -6.10
CA LYS A 397 11.01 21.01 -5.30
C LYS A 397 10.19 20.67 -4.08
N THR A 398 10.52 21.29 -2.96
CA THR A 398 9.75 21.22 -1.71
C THR A 398 9.18 22.58 -1.42
N TYR A 399 7.85 22.63 -1.28
CA TYR A 399 7.09 23.85 -1.06
C TYR A 399 6.55 23.87 0.37
N VAL A 400 6.68 25.02 1.05
CA VAL A 400 5.89 25.34 2.25
C VAL A 400 4.78 26.28 1.83
N PHE A 401 3.53 25.96 2.16
CA PHE A 401 2.37 26.76 1.78
C PHE A 401 1.33 26.84 2.89
N ASN A 402 0.49 27.85 2.84
CA ASN A 402 -0.62 28.05 3.77
C ASN A 402 -1.92 27.51 3.15
N PRO A 403 -2.48 26.37 3.65
CA PRO A 403 -3.72 25.84 3.12
C PRO A 403 -4.95 26.71 3.37
N SER A 404 -4.93 27.60 4.36
CA SER A 404 -6.03 28.52 4.68
C SER A 404 -5.98 29.83 3.89
N ASP A 405 -4.83 30.14 3.29
CA ASP A 405 -4.67 31.30 2.41
C ASP A 405 -4.10 30.89 1.04
N PRO A 406 -4.94 30.45 0.11
CA PRO A 406 -4.49 30.06 -1.24
C PRO A 406 -3.91 31.22 -2.07
N SER A 407 -4.11 32.47 -1.63
CA SER A 407 -3.53 33.64 -2.28
C SER A 407 -2.08 33.92 -1.86
N ALA A 408 -1.67 33.37 -0.72
CA ALA A 408 -0.29 33.48 -0.25
C ALA A 408 0.64 32.71 -1.18
N LYS A 409 1.77 33.36 -1.56
CA LYS A 409 2.76 32.71 -2.41
C LYS A 409 3.47 31.60 -1.63
N PRO A 410 3.52 30.36 -2.18
CA PRO A 410 4.26 29.29 -1.54
C PRO A 410 5.76 29.57 -1.55
N GLU A 411 6.46 29.20 -0.49
CA GLU A 411 7.92 29.27 -0.40
C GLU A 411 8.55 27.98 -0.91
N ILE A 412 9.54 28.09 -1.82
CA ILE A 412 10.33 26.94 -2.27
C ILE A 412 11.50 26.76 -1.29
N LEU A 413 11.36 25.79 -0.39
CA LEU A 413 12.37 25.47 0.60
C LEU A 413 13.60 24.78 0.00
N TYR A 414 13.36 23.82 -0.90
CA TYR A 414 14.41 23.06 -1.59
C TYR A 414 14.08 22.94 -3.07
N ASP A 415 15.12 23.16 -3.91
CA ASP A 415 15.11 22.90 -5.35
C ASP A 415 16.38 22.13 -5.69
N ARG A 416 16.29 20.81 -5.87
CA ARG A 416 17.46 19.95 -5.95
C ARG A 416 17.26 18.74 -6.85
N ASN A 417 18.36 18.06 -7.15
CA ASN A 417 18.32 16.73 -7.73
C ASN A 417 18.00 15.70 -6.61
N TYR A 418 16.91 14.94 -6.75
CA TYR A 418 16.50 13.95 -5.73
C TYR A 418 17.41 12.71 -5.66
N GLN A 419 18.33 12.53 -6.60
CA GLN A 419 19.36 11.47 -6.55
C GLN A 419 20.62 11.93 -5.82
N ASP A 420 20.75 13.24 -5.57
CA ASP A 420 21.85 13.77 -4.80
C ASP A 420 21.65 13.46 -3.31
N ARG A 421 22.43 12.49 -2.83
CA ARG A 421 22.39 12.04 -1.44
C ARG A 421 23.24 12.92 -0.52
N TYR A 422 24.24 13.62 -1.06
CA TYR A 422 25.14 14.45 -0.27
C TYR A 422 24.45 15.73 0.23
N ASN A 423 23.56 16.29 -0.60
CA ASN A 423 22.77 17.47 -0.26
C ASN A 423 21.32 17.12 0.10
N ASP A 424 21.07 15.90 0.60
CA ASP A 424 19.73 15.51 1.04
C ASP A 424 19.40 16.17 2.40
N PRO A 425 18.38 17.06 2.46
CA PRO A 425 18.00 17.73 3.71
C PRO A 425 17.36 16.79 4.72
N GLY A 426 17.13 15.52 4.35
CA GLY A 426 16.44 14.55 5.18
C GLY A 426 14.92 14.58 5.03
N ARG A 427 14.25 13.86 5.92
CA ARG A 427 12.79 13.76 6.00
C ARG A 427 12.26 14.54 7.17
N PHE A 428 11.14 15.22 6.99
CA PHE A 428 10.45 15.90 8.07
C PHE A 428 9.99 14.90 9.15
N VAL A 429 10.17 15.29 10.39
CA VAL A 429 9.64 14.57 11.55
C VAL A 429 8.13 14.76 11.61
N SER A 430 7.41 13.71 11.93
CA SER A 430 5.96 13.71 12.03
C SER A 430 5.48 13.14 13.36
N GLN A 431 4.37 13.64 13.82
CA GLN A 431 3.65 13.19 15.03
C GLN A 431 2.22 12.80 14.67
N ARG A 432 1.48 12.23 15.61
CA ARG A 432 0.04 12.00 15.45
C ARG A 432 -0.76 13.17 16.03
N ASN A 433 -1.81 13.52 15.33
CA ASN A 433 -2.77 14.52 15.79
C ASN A 433 -3.96 13.85 16.54
N ALA A 434 -4.96 14.65 16.89
CA ALA A 434 -6.15 14.18 17.58
C ALA A 434 -6.98 13.14 16.80
N TYR A 435 -6.80 13.04 15.49
CA TYR A 435 -7.42 12.03 14.63
C TYR A 435 -6.58 10.76 14.48
N GLY A 436 -5.48 10.61 15.22
CA GLY A 436 -4.55 9.51 15.02
C GLY A 436 -3.75 9.57 13.70
N SER A 437 -3.99 10.60 12.88
CA SER A 437 -3.33 10.80 11.58
C SER A 437 -1.93 11.40 11.75
N ARG A 438 -1.01 11.01 10.86
CA ARG A 438 0.34 11.59 10.86
C ARG A 438 0.34 12.99 10.25
N VAL A 439 0.84 13.96 11.03
CA VAL A 439 1.07 15.35 10.60
C VAL A 439 2.51 15.75 10.92
N LEU A 440 3.00 16.81 10.32
CA LEU A 440 4.31 17.37 10.63
C LEU A 440 4.40 17.77 12.10
N SER A 441 5.50 17.44 12.74
CA SER A 441 5.79 17.86 14.11
C SER A 441 6.26 19.30 14.10
N ILE A 442 5.53 20.18 14.79
CA ILE A 442 5.86 21.60 14.89
C ILE A 442 6.04 22.04 16.35
N HIS A 443 7.10 22.78 16.65
CA HIS A 443 7.31 23.38 17.95
C HIS A 443 7.85 24.78 17.81
N LYS A 444 7.20 25.77 18.44
CA LYS A 444 7.62 27.19 18.40
C LYS A 444 7.94 27.69 16.99
N ASN A 445 7.07 27.36 16.04
CA ASN A 445 7.21 27.72 14.61
C ASN A 445 8.46 27.11 13.92
N LYS A 446 8.90 25.93 14.36
CA LYS A 446 10.01 25.18 13.79
C LYS A 446 9.55 23.78 13.41
N LEU A 447 9.99 23.29 12.25
CA LEU A 447 9.91 21.90 11.83
C LEU A 447 11.24 21.23 12.05
N PHE A 448 11.26 19.90 12.07
CA PHE A 448 12.47 19.11 12.30
C PHE A 448 12.69 18.13 11.15
N LEU A 449 13.97 17.89 10.82
CA LEU A 449 14.37 17.00 9.74
C LEU A 449 15.42 16.01 10.26
N ILE A 450 15.25 14.74 9.90
CA ILE A 450 16.24 13.69 10.13
C ILE A 450 16.82 13.28 8.79
N GLY A 451 18.14 13.42 8.63
CA GLY A 451 18.85 13.06 7.42
C GLY A 451 19.91 11.99 7.63
N SER A 452 20.26 11.31 6.55
CA SER A 452 21.26 10.24 6.55
C SER A 452 22.70 10.76 6.60
N GLY A 453 22.96 12.01 6.18
CA GLY A 453 24.24 12.67 6.26
C GLY A 453 25.34 11.98 5.45
N TYR A 454 25.06 11.65 4.19
CA TYR A 454 26.07 11.07 3.29
C TYR A 454 27.20 12.07 3.02
N SER A 455 28.45 11.59 3.07
CA SER A 455 29.65 12.33 2.76
C SER A 455 30.71 11.40 2.13
N ASP A 456 31.80 11.97 1.62
CA ASP A 456 32.96 11.22 1.14
C ASP A 456 33.67 10.41 2.25
N LYS A 457 33.44 10.76 3.53
CA LYS A 457 33.99 10.09 4.70
C LYS A 457 33.07 9.01 5.29
N GLY A 458 31.85 8.90 4.80
CA GLY A 458 30.85 7.96 5.31
C GLY A 458 29.48 8.57 5.51
N GLN A 459 28.71 7.96 6.37
CA GLN A 459 27.34 8.36 6.66
C GLN A 459 27.23 8.81 8.11
N PHE A 460 26.89 10.10 8.29
CA PHE A 460 26.77 10.78 9.58
C PHE A 460 25.35 11.33 9.74
N PRO A 461 24.41 10.51 10.23
CA PRO A 461 23.02 10.93 10.42
C PRO A 461 22.93 12.20 11.26
N PHE A 462 21.91 13.01 10.93
CA PHE A 462 21.73 14.29 11.58
C PHE A 462 20.27 14.60 11.91
N LEU A 463 20.09 15.54 12.85
CA LEU A 463 18.84 16.18 13.18
C LEU A 463 18.99 17.69 12.97
N ASP A 464 18.15 18.26 12.12
CA ASP A 464 18.06 19.69 11.88
C ASP A 464 16.72 20.26 12.34
N GLN A 465 16.71 21.52 12.76
CA GLN A 465 15.49 22.31 12.90
C GLN A 465 15.41 23.39 11.81
N LEU A 466 14.22 23.51 11.22
CA LEU A 466 13.89 24.53 10.23
C LEU A 466 13.01 25.60 10.86
N ASN A 467 13.47 26.84 10.89
CA ASN A 467 12.68 27.97 11.36
C ASN A 467 11.78 28.48 10.22
N LEU A 468 10.46 28.42 10.41
CA LEU A 468 9.47 28.82 9.39
C LEU A 468 9.34 30.35 9.20
N LYS A 469 9.97 31.18 10.05
CA LYS A 469 9.94 32.64 9.89
C LYS A 469 10.98 33.16 8.88
N ASN A 470 12.15 32.55 8.86
CA ASN A 470 13.28 32.98 7.99
C ASN A 470 13.75 31.89 7.06
N MET A 471 13.12 30.69 7.11
CA MET A 471 13.44 29.47 6.33
C MET A 471 14.91 29.02 6.51
N GLU A 472 15.53 29.35 7.62
CA GLU A 472 16.88 28.90 7.93
C GLU A 472 16.89 27.60 8.70
N THR A 473 17.88 26.75 8.40
CA THR A 473 18.10 25.48 9.03
C THR A 473 19.28 25.54 9.98
N GLU A 474 19.08 25.01 11.20
CA GLU A 474 20.13 24.88 12.23
C GLU A 474 20.33 23.39 12.56
N ARG A 475 21.61 22.94 12.58
CA ARG A 475 21.99 21.59 12.97
C ARG A 475 21.90 21.44 14.49
N LEU A 476 21.00 20.57 14.98
CA LEU A 476 20.87 20.23 16.40
C LEU A 476 21.76 19.07 16.81
N TYR A 477 21.94 18.11 15.93
CA TYR A 477 22.74 16.92 16.16
C TYR A 477 23.32 16.39 14.86
N GLN A 478 24.53 15.87 14.93
CA GLN A 478 25.16 15.09 13.87
C GLN A 478 26.00 13.96 14.48
N SER A 479 25.85 12.76 13.95
CA SER A 479 26.69 11.62 14.35
C SER A 479 28.16 11.89 14.00
N GLU A 480 29.06 11.53 14.90
CA GLU A 480 30.51 11.64 14.74
C GLU A 480 31.20 10.27 14.71
N TYR A 481 30.42 9.18 14.75
CA TYR A 481 30.97 7.82 14.80
C TYR A 481 31.57 7.42 13.46
N THR A 482 32.83 6.95 13.51
CA THR A 482 33.56 6.45 12.35
C THR A 482 33.73 4.92 12.36
N ASP A 483 33.45 4.28 13.49
CA ASP A 483 33.59 2.84 13.74
C ASP A 483 32.25 2.08 13.66
N ARG A 484 31.14 2.78 13.58
CA ARG A 484 29.78 2.22 13.53
C ARG A 484 28.82 3.14 12.80
N LEU A 485 27.74 2.57 12.25
CA LEU A 485 26.63 3.30 11.70
C LEU A 485 25.58 3.56 12.78
N GLU A 486 25.27 4.82 13.00
CA GLU A 486 24.13 5.27 13.80
C GLU A 486 22.90 5.45 12.92
N ASN A 487 21.72 5.19 13.44
CA ASN A 487 20.46 5.38 12.73
C ASN A 487 19.50 6.23 13.58
N LEU A 488 19.18 7.41 13.10
CA LEU A 488 18.15 8.27 13.70
C LEU A 488 16.81 7.95 13.06
N SER A 489 15.88 7.40 13.84
CA SER A 489 14.58 6.98 13.32
C SER A 489 13.43 7.91 13.70
N GLN A 490 13.51 8.55 14.87
CA GLN A 490 12.46 9.41 15.41
C GLN A 490 13.04 10.51 16.30
N TYR A 491 12.34 11.61 16.39
CA TYR A 491 12.57 12.70 17.33
C TYR A 491 11.23 13.11 17.93
N ASP A 492 11.12 13.11 19.23
CA ASP A 492 9.97 13.58 19.99
C ASP A 492 10.21 15.04 20.42
N VAL A 493 9.30 15.92 20.06
CA VAL A 493 9.43 17.38 20.24
C VAL A 493 8.67 17.86 21.48
#